data_4a754de1935f9be1edb1ecc98141754c
#
_entry.id   4a754de1935f9be1edb1ecc98141754c
#
_cell.length_a   1.000
_cell.length_b   1.000
_cell.length_c   1.000
_cell.angle_alpha   90.00
_cell.angle_beta   90.00
_cell.angle_gamma   90.00
#
_symmetry.space_group_name_H-M   'P 1'
#
loop_
_entity.id
_entity.type
_entity.pdbx_description
1 polymer ?
#
loop_
_entity_poly.entity_id
_entity_poly.type
_entity_poly.pdbx_seq_one_letter_code
_entity_poly.pdbx_strand_id
1 'polypeptide(L)'
;MGKTLFEKIWDSHLVASIDKSTNLVFIDLHLVHEVTSPQAFDSLRLAGRKVKHPEMTLATVDHGVPTSNRLLGIKDPLSKIQIEALENNCEEFGVTLFGINDPRQGIVHVIGPEQGITQPGMTIVCGDSHTATHGAFGALAFGIGTSEVEHVLATQTLAMEKPKTMKVEVIGDVSKGVGPKDIILGIIRKIGTGGGAGHVIEYVGDVIQNMSMENRMTICNMSIEGGARAGMIAPDEVTFNYLKEKNYAPKGSDWNDAIAEWENLYSDEDAEFDKVVTINADELEPSISWGTNPSQVIFVNDTIPHPDDFNEESEKEAASRALEYMDLKPGEKINEIQLDRVFIGSCTNGRIEDLREAAEVVKGKKVSSTIGAMIVPGSTLVKKQAEEEGLDKIFIEAGFDWREAGCSMCLGMNPDILSPGERCASTSNRNYEGRQGAGGRTHLVSPKMAAAAALYGKFVDIRNL
;
A
#
# COMPACT_ATOMS: atom_id res chain seq x y z
N MET A 1 25.84 -6.24 -21.74
CA MET A 1 24.59 -5.56 -21.54
C MET A 1 24.26 -5.71 -20.07
N GLY A 2 24.20 -4.63 -19.35
CA GLY A 2 23.91 -4.64 -17.93
C GLY A 2 22.51 -5.14 -17.64
N LYS A 3 22.26 -5.55 -16.41
CA LYS A 3 20.95 -6.05 -15.95
C LYS A 3 20.30 -5.02 -15.04
N THR A 4 18.98 -4.88 -15.15
CA THR A 4 18.17 -4.15 -14.18
C THR A 4 18.10 -4.91 -12.86
N LEU A 5 17.75 -4.22 -11.76
CA LEU A 5 17.47 -4.85 -10.47
C LEU A 5 16.46 -5.99 -10.62
N PHE A 6 15.35 -5.73 -11.34
CA PHE A 6 14.35 -6.75 -11.64
C PHE A 6 14.97 -7.98 -12.32
N GLU A 7 15.80 -7.80 -13.35
CA GLU A 7 16.38 -8.91 -14.09
C GLU A 7 17.35 -9.74 -13.26
N LYS A 8 18.11 -9.11 -12.36
CA LYS A 8 19.00 -9.83 -11.42
C LYS A 8 18.20 -10.76 -10.52
N ILE A 9 17.09 -10.26 -9.95
CA ILE A 9 16.21 -11.08 -9.07
C ILE A 9 15.48 -12.14 -9.88
N TRP A 10 14.94 -11.78 -11.04
CA TRP A 10 14.25 -12.73 -11.92
C TRP A 10 15.15 -13.92 -12.30
N ASP A 11 16.35 -13.64 -12.75
CA ASP A 11 17.28 -14.67 -13.23
C ASP A 11 17.75 -15.59 -12.10
N SER A 12 17.90 -15.09 -10.87
CA SER A 12 18.24 -15.90 -9.70
C SER A 12 17.12 -16.82 -9.21
N HIS A 13 15.86 -16.48 -9.55
CA HIS A 13 14.67 -17.25 -9.13
C HIS A 13 14.05 -18.09 -10.27
N LEU A 14 14.63 -18.03 -11.47
CA LEU A 14 14.15 -18.80 -12.62
C LEU A 14 14.44 -20.30 -12.41
N VAL A 15 13.39 -21.09 -12.20
CA VAL A 15 13.48 -22.56 -12.05
C VAL A 15 13.55 -23.24 -13.41
N ALA A 16 12.67 -22.85 -14.34
CA ALA A 16 12.59 -23.43 -15.68
C ALA A 16 11.80 -22.52 -16.63
N SER A 17 12.08 -22.60 -17.92
CA SER A 17 11.18 -22.07 -18.96
C SER A 17 10.23 -23.18 -19.42
N ILE A 18 8.94 -22.97 -19.24
CA ILE A 18 7.89 -23.94 -19.61
C ILE A 18 7.66 -23.92 -21.12
N ASP A 19 7.59 -22.73 -21.69
CA ASP A 19 7.47 -22.47 -23.13
C ASP A 19 8.18 -21.17 -23.52
N LYS A 20 7.89 -20.61 -24.68
CA LYS A 20 8.55 -19.39 -25.20
C LYS A 20 8.25 -18.13 -24.39
N SER A 21 7.13 -18.07 -23.68
CA SER A 21 6.68 -16.89 -22.93
C SER A 21 6.57 -17.16 -21.43
N THR A 22 6.30 -18.40 -21.04
CA THR A 22 5.99 -18.80 -19.67
C THR A 22 7.21 -19.35 -18.96
N ASN A 23 7.50 -18.78 -17.82
CA ASN A 23 8.61 -19.18 -16.93
C ASN A 23 8.05 -19.63 -15.58
N LEU A 24 8.70 -20.62 -14.98
CA LEU A 24 8.46 -21.06 -13.61
C LEU A 24 9.45 -20.34 -12.70
N VAL A 25 8.94 -19.53 -11.78
CA VAL A 25 9.74 -18.72 -10.85
C VAL A 25 9.55 -19.26 -9.44
N PHE A 26 10.65 -19.39 -8.69
CA PHE A 26 10.61 -19.76 -7.27
C PHE A 26 10.10 -18.57 -6.44
N ILE A 27 9.37 -18.85 -5.36
CA ILE A 27 8.81 -17.83 -4.45
C ILE A 27 9.43 -18.02 -3.06
N ASP A 28 10.15 -17.01 -2.57
CA ASP A 28 10.81 -17.07 -1.25
C ASP A 28 9.82 -16.86 -0.11
N LEU A 29 8.80 -16.03 -0.31
CA LEU A 29 7.82 -15.72 0.72
C LEU A 29 6.41 -15.66 0.15
N HIS A 30 5.52 -16.47 0.72
CA HIS A 30 4.10 -16.41 0.45
C HIS A 30 3.36 -15.82 1.65
N LEU A 31 2.83 -14.63 1.50
CA LEU A 31 1.98 -13.98 2.50
C LEU A 31 0.51 -14.33 2.24
N VAL A 32 -0.21 -14.66 3.30
CA VAL A 32 -1.60 -15.15 3.21
C VAL A 32 -2.50 -14.40 4.20
N HIS A 33 -3.73 -14.13 3.80
CA HIS A 33 -4.75 -13.52 4.66
C HIS A 33 -6.12 -14.18 4.47
N GLU A 34 -7.11 -13.82 5.30
CA GLU A 34 -8.38 -14.50 5.40
C GLU A 34 -9.29 -14.39 4.17
N VAL A 35 -9.10 -13.38 3.29
CA VAL A 35 -10.04 -13.12 2.19
C VAL A 35 -9.79 -14.03 0.99
N THR A 36 -8.54 -14.24 0.57
CA THR A 36 -8.19 -14.93 -0.69
C THR A 36 -7.70 -16.35 -0.50
N SER A 37 -7.55 -16.81 0.74
CA SER A 37 -6.97 -18.11 1.04
C SER A 37 -7.93 -19.28 1.25
N PRO A 38 -9.20 -19.12 1.68
CA PRO A 38 -10.05 -20.24 2.04
C PRO A 38 -10.20 -21.26 0.91
N GLN A 39 -10.53 -20.82 -0.32
CA GLN A 39 -10.69 -21.71 -1.47
C GLN A 39 -9.37 -22.40 -1.87
N ALA A 40 -8.24 -21.70 -1.72
CA ALA A 40 -6.92 -22.29 -2.03
C ALA A 40 -6.59 -23.46 -1.10
N PHE A 41 -6.82 -23.32 0.20
CA PHE A 41 -6.63 -24.42 1.17
C PHE A 41 -7.65 -25.55 0.95
N ASP A 42 -8.91 -25.24 0.63
CA ASP A 42 -9.91 -26.26 0.31
C ASP A 42 -9.51 -27.07 -0.92
N SER A 43 -8.99 -26.44 -1.96
CA SER A 43 -8.48 -27.12 -3.16
C SER A 43 -7.31 -28.04 -2.83
N LEU A 44 -6.35 -27.60 -1.99
CA LEU A 44 -5.27 -28.46 -1.52
C LEU A 44 -5.79 -29.72 -0.81
N ARG A 45 -6.74 -29.53 0.11
CA ARG A 45 -7.38 -30.62 0.87
C ARG A 45 -8.07 -31.62 -0.03
N LEU A 46 -8.88 -31.14 -0.99
CA LEU A 46 -9.58 -31.97 -1.97
C LEU A 46 -8.61 -32.75 -2.86
N ALA A 47 -7.47 -32.16 -3.23
CA ALA A 47 -6.43 -32.79 -4.01
C ALA A 47 -5.50 -33.71 -3.18
N GLY A 48 -5.68 -33.80 -1.87
CA GLY A 48 -4.79 -34.56 -0.96
C GLY A 48 -3.36 -33.99 -0.91
N ARG A 49 -3.19 -32.71 -1.17
CA ARG A 49 -1.89 -32.01 -1.18
C ARG A 49 -1.66 -31.33 0.16
N LYS A 50 -0.38 -31.11 0.48
CA LYS A 50 0.07 -30.32 1.64
C LYS A 50 0.63 -28.99 1.16
N VAL A 51 0.74 -28.02 2.08
CA VAL A 51 1.59 -26.85 1.84
C VAL A 51 3.04 -27.33 1.73
N LYS A 52 3.70 -26.93 0.65
CA LYS A 52 5.03 -27.45 0.28
C LYS A 52 6.11 -26.96 1.24
N HIS A 53 6.08 -25.67 1.56
CA HIS A 53 7.03 -24.99 2.43
C HIS A 53 6.28 -24.08 3.41
N PRO A 54 5.70 -24.67 4.50
CA PRO A 54 4.97 -23.87 5.49
C PRO A 54 5.87 -22.84 6.19
N GLU A 55 7.18 -23.09 6.29
CA GLU A 55 8.18 -22.16 6.82
C GLU A 55 8.43 -20.93 5.94
N MET A 56 8.07 -21.00 4.64
CA MET A 56 8.12 -19.88 3.69
C MET A 56 6.75 -19.21 3.50
N THR A 57 5.77 -19.59 4.33
CA THR A 57 4.40 -19.05 4.27
C THR A 57 4.05 -18.43 5.61
N LEU A 58 3.57 -17.19 5.58
CA LEU A 58 3.13 -16.47 6.78
C LEU A 58 1.71 -15.94 6.57
N ALA A 59 0.84 -16.21 7.53
CA ALA A 59 -0.53 -15.75 7.53
C ALA A 59 -0.78 -14.66 8.58
N THR A 60 -1.72 -13.75 8.28
CA THR A 60 -2.28 -12.80 9.23
C THR A 60 -3.76 -12.54 8.93
N VAL A 61 -4.46 -11.95 9.88
CA VAL A 61 -5.84 -11.47 9.70
C VAL A 61 -5.85 -9.95 9.72
N ASP A 62 -6.38 -9.30 8.69
CA ASP A 62 -6.29 -7.85 8.53
C ASP A 62 -7.50 -7.16 7.90
N HIS A 63 -8.25 -7.82 7.04
CA HIS A 63 -9.38 -7.24 6.30
C HIS A 63 -10.68 -7.28 7.07
N GLY A 64 -11.06 -8.45 7.59
CA GLY A 64 -12.30 -8.69 8.32
C GLY A 64 -12.23 -8.39 9.82
N VAL A 65 -11.10 -7.94 10.35
CA VAL A 65 -10.91 -7.71 11.78
C VAL A 65 -11.63 -6.43 12.24
N PRO A 66 -12.36 -6.46 13.37
CA PRO A 66 -12.93 -5.25 13.94
C PRO A 66 -11.83 -4.32 14.47
N THR A 67 -11.94 -3.03 14.19
CA THR A 67 -11.02 -1.99 14.70
C THR A 67 -11.55 -1.30 15.95
N SER A 68 -12.81 -1.59 16.33
CA SER A 68 -13.43 -1.13 17.57
C SER A 68 -14.02 -2.30 18.34
N ASN A 69 -14.05 -2.20 19.67
CA ASN A 69 -14.66 -3.21 20.54
C ASN A 69 -14.21 -4.66 20.26
N ARG A 70 -12.95 -4.87 19.89
CA ARG A 70 -12.39 -6.17 19.49
C ARG A 70 -12.63 -7.28 20.53
N LEU A 71 -12.66 -6.92 21.83
CA LEU A 71 -12.96 -7.84 22.93
C LEU A 71 -14.39 -8.42 22.89
N LEU A 72 -15.31 -7.82 22.15
CA LEU A 72 -16.67 -8.32 21.95
C LEU A 72 -16.76 -9.37 20.84
N GLY A 73 -15.61 -9.73 20.24
CA GLY A 73 -15.53 -10.68 19.12
C GLY A 73 -15.98 -10.08 17.79
N ILE A 74 -15.96 -10.93 16.77
CA ILE A 74 -16.29 -10.58 15.39
C ILE A 74 -17.80 -10.72 15.21
N LYS A 75 -18.48 -9.61 14.95
CA LYS A 75 -19.95 -9.57 14.81
C LYS A 75 -20.44 -9.88 13.40
N ASP A 76 -19.66 -9.50 12.39
CA ASP A 76 -19.98 -9.81 11.00
C ASP A 76 -19.79 -11.30 10.73
N PRO A 77 -20.85 -12.03 10.30
CA PRO A 77 -20.80 -13.48 10.15
C PRO A 77 -19.80 -13.92 9.05
N LEU A 78 -19.66 -13.15 7.96
CA LEU A 78 -18.78 -13.50 6.86
C LEU A 78 -17.32 -13.34 7.28
N SER A 79 -16.96 -12.22 7.87
CA SER A 79 -15.64 -11.98 8.43
C SER A 79 -15.25 -13.03 9.46
N LYS A 80 -16.19 -13.42 10.32
CA LYS A 80 -15.97 -14.48 11.31
C LYS A 80 -15.63 -15.81 10.66
N ILE A 81 -16.43 -16.23 9.67
CA ILE A 81 -16.22 -17.50 8.94
C ILE A 81 -14.84 -17.48 8.24
N GLN A 82 -14.46 -16.37 7.60
CA GLN A 82 -13.18 -16.26 6.90
C GLN A 82 -11.99 -16.34 7.85
N ILE A 83 -12.06 -15.66 8.99
CA ILE A 83 -11.00 -15.66 10.01
C ILE A 83 -10.87 -17.06 10.64
N GLU A 84 -11.97 -17.67 11.06
CA GLU A 84 -11.97 -19.04 11.60
C GLU A 84 -11.46 -20.05 10.57
N ALA A 85 -11.79 -19.88 9.28
CA ALA A 85 -11.27 -20.74 8.21
C ALA A 85 -9.74 -20.61 8.08
N LEU A 86 -9.20 -19.36 8.13
CA LEU A 86 -7.76 -19.17 8.08
C LEU A 86 -7.06 -19.78 9.30
N GLU A 87 -7.59 -19.60 10.51
CA GLU A 87 -7.05 -20.17 11.74
C GLU A 87 -6.97 -21.72 11.64
N ASN A 88 -8.08 -22.35 11.26
CA ASN A 88 -8.15 -23.82 11.08
C ASN A 88 -7.19 -24.31 9.97
N ASN A 89 -7.11 -23.61 8.86
CA ASN A 89 -6.22 -23.98 7.76
C ASN A 89 -4.74 -23.86 8.17
N CYS A 90 -4.38 -22.78 8.86
CA CYS A 90 -3.00 -22.62 9.33
C CYS A 90 -2.61 -23.71 10.34
N GLU A 91 -3.50 -24.07 11.24
CA GLU A 91 -3.27 -25.20 12.17
C GLU A 91 -3.12 -26.53 11.42
N GLU A 92 -4.02 -26.83 10.49
CA GLU A 92 -4.01 -28.09 9.71
C GLU A 92 -2.74 -28.24 8.85
N PHE A 93 -2.34 -27.15 8.17
CA PHE A 93 -1.23 -27.18 7.21
C PHE A 93 0.13 -26.75 7.79
N GLY A 94 0.19 -26.41 9.09
CA GLY A 94 1.41 -26.03 9.78
C GLY A 94 1.96 -24.65 9.39
N VAL A 95 1.10 -23.74 8.92
CA VAL A 95 1.47 -22.38 8.53
C VAL A 95 1.48 -21.45 9.75
N THR A 96 2.52 -20.64 9.88
CA THR A 96 2.60 -19.62 10.95
C THR A 96 1.51 -18.57 10.76
N LEU A 97 0.71 -18.29 11.81
CA LEU A 97 -0.35 -17.30 11.80
C LEU A 97 -0.14 -16.23 12.87
N PHE A 98 -0.19 -14.97 12.47
CA PHE A 98 -0.38 -13.84 13.39
C PHE A 98 -1.88 -13.54 13.49
N GLY A 99 -2.58 -14.29 14.32
CA GLY A 99 -4.02 -14.21 14.52
C GLY A 99 -4.45 -12.94 15.26
N ILE A 100 -5.76 -12.76 15.43
CA ILE A 100 -6.36 -11.52 15.96
C ILE A 100 -5.84 -11.08 17.34
N ASN A 101 -5.39 -12.02 18.15
CA ASN A 101 -4.85 -11.79 19.49
C ASN A 101 -3.30 -11.84 19.55
N ASP A 102 -2.62 -12.08 18.43
CA ASP A 102 -1.17 -12.08 18.38
C ASP A 102 -0.66 -10.63 18.46
N PRO A 103 0.33 -10.32 19.31
CA PRO A 103 0.90 -8.99 19.41
C PRO A 103 1.56 -8.49 18.10
N ARG A 104 1.81 -9.39 17.15
CA ARG A 104 2.37 -9.08 15.82
C ARG A 104 1.28 -8.96 14.74
N GLN A 105 0.00 -9.07 15.11
CA GLN A 105 -1.12 -8.93 14.18
C GLN A 105 -1.10 -7.54 13.52
N GLY A 106 -1.41 -7.48 12.25
CA GLY A 106 -1.53 -6.25 11.49
C GLY A 106 -1.78 -6.51 10.01
N ILE A 107 -1.83 -5.43 9.25
CA ILE A 107 -1.98 -5.50 7.79
C ILE A 107 -0.81 -6.28 7.20
N VAL A 108 -1.10 -7.23 6.33
CA VAL A 108 -0.12 -8.17 5.76
C VAL A 108 1.10 -7.46 5.15
N HIS A 109 0.92 -6.30 4.51
CA HIS A 109 1.99 -5.49 3.93
C HIS A 109 2.67 -4.53 4.92
N VAL A 110 2.27 -4.54 6.18
CA VAL A 110 2.94 -3.83 7.27
C VAL A 110 3.78 -4.80 8.09
N ILE A 111 3.23 -5.97 8.44
CA ILE A 111 3.91 -6.93 9.32
C ILE A 111 5.19 -7.52 8.70
N GLY A 112 5.21 -7.78 7.38
CA GLY A 112 6.40 -8.33 6.70
C GLY A 112 7.62 -7.41 6.86
N PRO A 113 7.55 -6.15 6.44
CA PRO A 113 8.58 -5.13 6.69
C PRO A 113 8.91 -4.94 8.17
N GLU A 114 7.89 -4.74 9.00
CA GLU A 114 8.03 -4.43 10.42
C GLU A 114 8.81 -5.49 11.19
N GLN A 115 8.61 -6.77 10.85
CA GLN A 115 9.30 -7.90 11.48
C GLN A 115 10.65 -8.24 10.83
N GLY A 116 10.99 -7.64 9.66
CA GLY A 116 12.17 -7.98 8.88
C GLY A 116 12.05 -9.30 8.11
N ILE A 117 10.82 -9.74 7.86
CA ILE A 117 10.51 -10.92 7.03
C ILE A 117 10.72 -10.58 5.56
N THR A 118 10.37 -9.36 5.17
CA THR A 118 10.67 -8.79 3.86
C THR A 118 12.15 -8.41 3.80
N GLN A 119 12.89 -8.98 2.84
CA GLN A 119 14.32 -8.72 2.67
C GLN A 119 14.67 -8.45 1.21
N PRO A 120 15.78 -7.73 0.94
CA PRO A 120 16.24 -7.48 -0.42
C PRO A 120 16.47 -8.77 -1.21
N GLY A 121 16.17 -8.72 -2.50
CA GLY A 121 16.40 -9.83 -3.42
C GLY A 121 15.33 -10.92 -3.42
N MET A 122 14.42 -10.94 -2.46
CA MET A 122 13.36 -11.95 -2.37
C MET A 122 12.29 -11.79 -3.46
N THR A 123 11.68 -12.90 -3.82
CA THR A 123 10.40 -12.96 -4.54
C THR A 123 9.27 -13.16 -3.52
N ILE A 124 8.29 -12.24 -3.50
CA ILE A 124 7.21 -12.21 -2.50
C ILE A 124 5.86 -12.15 -3.20
N VAL A 125 4.93 -13.03 -2.80
CA VAL A 125 3.56 -13.02 -3.32
C VAL A 125 2.52 -13.03 -2.21
N CYS A 126 1.35 -12.47 -2.52
CA CYS A 126 0.18 -12.49 -1.64
C CYS A 126 -1.09 -12.40 -2.51
N GLY A 127 -2.20 -12.88 -2.01
CA GLY A 127 -3.52 -12.71 -2.62
C GLY A 127 -4.07 -11.28 -2.58
N ASP A 128 -3.21 -10.27 -2.43
CA ASP A 128 -3.52 -8.85 -2.39
C ASP A 128 -2.60 -8.06 -3.34
N SER A 129 -3.17 -7.13 -4.11
CA SER A 129 -2.44 -6.36 -5.12
C SER A 129 -1.36 -5.44 -4.52
N HIS A 130 -1.54 -4.95 -3.27
CA HIS A 130 -0.56 -4.06 -2.62
C HIS A 130 0.67 -4.79 -2.07
N THR A 131 0.86 -6.06 -2.43
CA THR A 131 2.12 -6.81 -2.24
C THR A 131 3.32 -6.05 -2.83
N ALA A 132 3.10 -5.20 -3.83
CA ALA A 132 4.12 -4.29 -4.37
C ALA A 132 4.81 -3.41 -3.30
N THR A 133 4.19 -3.19 -2.14
CA THR A 133 4.79 -2.49 -0.99
C THR A 133 6.18 -3.03 -0.64
N HIS A 134 6.35 -4.35 -0.69
CA HIS A 134 7.61 -5.02 -0.32
C HIS A 134 8.76 -4.70 -1.28
N GLY A 135 8.46 -4.23 -2.49
CA GLY A 135 9.46 -3.77 -3.45
C GLY A 135 10.29 -2.56 -2.99
N ALA A 136 9.83 -1.83 -1.97
CA ALA A 136 10.60 -0.78 -1.29
C ALA A 136 11.92 -1.29 -0.68
N PHE A 137 12.04 -2.59 -0.46
CA PHE A 137 13.22 -3.28 0.06
C PHE A 137 14.11 -3.86 -1.05
N GLY A 138 13.80 -3.63 -2.32
CA GLY A 138 14.47 -4.31 -3.42
C GLY A 138 14.04 -5.77 -3.59
N ALA A 139 12.83 -6.11 -3.19
CA ALA A 139 12.21 -7.41 -3.44
C ALA A 139 11.34 -7.35 -4.71
N LEU A 140 11.24 -8.45 -5.44
CA LEU A 140 10.26 -8.60 -6.52
C LEU A 140 8.95 -9.10 -5.91
N ALA A 141 8.04 -8.18 -5.65
CA ALA A 141 6.84 -8.43 -4.88
C ALA A 141 5.57 -8.03 -5.64
N PHE A 142 4.59 -8.93 -5.73
CA PHE A 142 3.37 -8.69 -6.50
C PHE A 142 2.18 -9.54 -6.04
N GLY A 143 0.97 -9.01 -6.33
CA GLY A 143 -0.28 -9.69 -6.04
C GLY A 143 -0.56 -10.84 -6.99
N ILE A 144 -1.22 -11.90 -6.49
CA ILE A 144 -1.61 -13.09 -7.24
C ILE A 144 -3.09 -13.42 -7.00
N GLY A 145 -3.71 -14.12 -7.96
CA GLY A 145 -5.09 -14.58 -7.84
C GLY A 145 -5.24 -15.84 -6.97
N THR A 146 -6.46 -16.16 -6.53
CA THR A 146 -6.73 -17.29 -5.63
C THR A 146 -6.23 -18.64 -6.18
N SER A 147 -6.32 -18.88 -7.49
CA SER A 147 -5.78 -20.10 -8.11
C SER A 147 -4.25 -20.16 -8.07
N GLU A 148 -3.60 -18.99 -8.16
CA GLU A 148 -2.15 -18.88 -8.03
C GLU A 148 -1.73 -19.06 -6.57
N VAL A 149 -2.54 -18.58 -5.59
CA VAL A 149 -2.32 -18.85 -4.15
C VAL A 149 -2.28 -20.35 -3.91
N GLU A 150 -3.25 -21.12 -4.42
CA GLU A 150 -3.24 -22.60 -4.35
C GLU A 150 -1.95 -23.19 -4.94
N HIS A 151 -1.58 -22.71 -6.14
CA HIS A 151 -0.39 -23.22 -6.83
C HIS A 151 0.89 -22.97 -6.02
N VAL A 152 1.07 -21.77 -5.48
CA VAL A 152 2.24 -21.41 -4.68
C VAL A 152 2.26 -22.20 -3.36
N LEU A 153 1.14 -22.36 -2.68
CA LEU A 153 1.04 -23.22 -1.49
C LEU A 153 1.48 -24.67 -1.77
N ALA A 154 1.09 -25.20 -2.95
CA ALA A 154 1.39 -26.57 -3.34
C ALA A 154 2.83 -26.80 -3.82
N THR A 155 3.49 -25.77 -4.39
CA THR A 155 4.73 -25.96 -5.17
C THR A 155 5.86 -25.01 -4.78
N GLN A 156 5.58 -23.90 -4.13
CA GLN A 156 6.47 -22.76 -3.86
C GLN A 156 7.02 -22.14 -5.14
N THR A 157 6.28 -22.25 -6.25
CA THR A 157 6.62 -21.67 -7.54
C THR A 157 5.43 -21.01 -8.19
N LEU A 158 5.67 -20.14 -9.16
CA LEU A 158 4.63 -19.50 -9.95
C LEU A 158 5.00 -19.52 -11.44
N ALA A 159 4.05 -19.93 -12.29
CA ALA A 159 4.19 -19.85 -13.74
C ALA A 159 3.71 -18.49 -14.23
N MET A 160 4.58 -17.71 -14.89
CA MET A 160 4.25 -16.38 -15.36
C MET A 160 5.10 -15.93 -16.55
N GLU A 161 4.62 -14.96 -17.30
CA GLU A 161 5.41 -14.27 -18.31
C GLU A 161 6.36 -13.28 -17.64
N LYS A 162 7.58 -13.12 -18.20
CA LYS A 162 8.54 -12.12 -17.74
C LYS A 162 8.00 -10.72 -18.03
N PRO A 163 7.73 -9.89 -17.01
CA PRO A 163 7.32 -8.51 -17.21
C PRO A 163 8.40 -7.69 -17.93
N LYS A 164 7.97 -6.60 -18.57
CA LYS A 164 8.85 -5.55 -19.07
C LYS A 164 9.36 -4.68 -17.93
N THR A 165 10.38 -3.88 -18.21
CA THR A 165 10.99 -2.96 -17.24
C THR A 165 10.62 -1.52 -17.53
N MET A 166 10.31 -0.76 -16.46
CA MET A 166 10.05 0.66 -16.55
C MET A 166 10.84 1.41 -15.47
N LYS A 167 11.59 2.43 -15.88
CA LYS A 167 12.27 3.34 -14.97
C LYS A 167 11.42 4.58 -14.74
N VAL A 168 11.15 4.92 -13.48
CA VAL A 168 10.59 6.20 -13.07
C VAL A 168 11.64 6.96 -12.27
N GLU A 169 12.17 8.03 -12.85
CA GLU A 169 13.19 8.87 -12.25
C GLU A 169 12.57 10.14 -11.68
N VAL A 170 12.73 10.37 -10.38
CA VAL A 170 12.23 11.57 -9.69
C VAL A 170 13.40 12.49 -9.39
N ILE A 171 13.41 13.64 -10.06
CA ILE A 171 14.48 14.66 -10.00
C ILE A 171 13.97 15.97 -9.37
N GLY A 172 14.87 16.87 -9.04
CA GLY A 172 14.55 18.20 -8.48
C GLY A 172 14.43 18.19 -6.96
N ASP A 173 13.89 19.27 -6.42
CA ASP A 173 13.71 19.45 -4.97
C ASP A 173 12.25 19.30 -4.56
N VAL A 174 12.02 18.59 -3.45
CA VAL A 174 10.66 18.40 -2.92
C VAL A 174 10.21 19.67 -2.18
N SER A 175 9.15 20.30 -2.66
CA SER A 175 8.59 21.51 -2.05
C SER A 175 8.04 21.23 -0.64
N LYS A 176 8.04 22.27 0.22
CA LYS A 176 7.42 22.19 1.57
C LYS A 176 5.97 21.68 1.44
N GLY A 177 5.61 20.71 2.27
CA GLY A 177 4.26 20.15 2.31
C GLY A 177 4.00 19.00 1.31
N VAL A 178 4.91 18.74 0.38
CA VAL A 178 4.84 17.58 -0.51
C VAL A 178 5.45 16.37 0.18
N GLY A 179 4.72 15.26 0.20
CA GLY A 179 5.17 13.99 0.77
C GLY A 179 5.16 12.86 -0.26
N PRO A 180 5.51 11.64 0.15
CA PRO A 180 5.58 10.49 -0.76
C PRO A 180 4.25 10.19 -1.44
N LYS A 181 3.12 10.42 -0.72
CA LYS A 181 1.78 10.27 -1.29
C LYS A 181 1.53 11.24 -2.45
N ASP A 182 1.97 12.49 -2.31
CA ASP A 182 1.82 13.50 -3.36
C ASP A 182 2.69 13.14 -4.56
N ILE A 183 3.90 12.64 -4.33
CA ILE A 183 4.83 12.20 -5.38
C ILE A 183 4.23 11.04 -6.18
N ILE A 184 3.75 9.97 -5.51
CA ILE A 184 3.18 8.83 -6.25
C ILE A 184 1.86 9.19 -6.95
N LEU A 185 1.03 10.04 -6.37
CA LEU A 185 -0.16 10.57 -7.05
C LEU A 185 0.23 11.40 -8.29
N GLY A 186 1.29 12.20 -8.22
CA GLY A 186 1.86 12.93 -9.35
C GLY A 186 2.38 11.99 -10.45
N ILE A 187 3.05 10.90 -10.08
CA ILE A 187 3.49 9.86 -11.02
C ILE A 187 2.28 9.24 -11.72
N ILE A 188 1.27 8.79 -10.96
CA ILE A 188 0.07 8.14 -11.50
C ILE A 188 -0.72 9.13 -12.38
N ARG A 189 -0.83 10.40 -11.99
CA ARG A 189 -1.43 11.44 -12.83
C ARG A 189 -0.73 11.53 -14.18
N LYS A 190 0.61 11.45 -14.21
CA LYS A 190 1.40 11.58 -15.45
C LYS A 190 1.31 10.35 -16.34
N ILE A 191 1.36 9.14 -15.77
CA ILE A 191 1.38 7.91 -16.58
C ILE A 191 -0.02 7.34 -16.84
N GLY A 192 -1.04 7.77 -16.07
CA GLY A 192 -2.38 7.19 -16.06
C GLY A 192 -2.46 5.87 -15.28
N THR A 193 -3.68 5.36 -15.05
CA THR A 193 -3.92 4.10 -14.33
C THR A 193 -3.49 2.84 -15.09
N GLY A 194 -3.14 2.96 -16.37
CA GLY A 194 -2.66 1.87 -17.24
C GLY A 194 -1.23 2.04 -17.72
N GLY A 195 -0.54 3.13 -17.34
CA GLY A 195 0.77 3.48 -17.88
C GLY A 195 1.90 2.51 -17.58
N GLY A 196 1.78 1.78 -16.47
CA GLY A 196 2.68 0.72 -16.04
C GLY A 196 2.25 -0.70 -16.42
N ALA A 197 1.16 -0.87 -17.20
CA ALA A 197 0.63 -2.19 -17.53
C ALA A 197 1.70 -3.09 -18.17
N GLY A 198 1.85 -4.30 -17.63
CA GLY A 198 2.83 -5.28 -18.07
C GLY A 198 4.28 -4.98 -17.67
N HIS A 199 4.52 -3.96 -16.85
CA HIS A 199 5.86 -3.57 -16.41
C HIS A 199 6.07 -3.78 -14.90
N VAL A 200 7.31 -4.01 -14.53
CA VAL A 200 7.85 -3.75 -13.19
C VAL A 200 8.49 -2.37 -13.21
N ILE A 201 8.09 -1.49 -12.29
CA ILE A 201 8.63 -0.13 -12.19
C ILE A 201 9.81 -0.14 -11.22
N GLU A 202 10.95 0.41 -11.63
CA GLU A 202 12.04 0.78 -10.73
C GLU A 202 12.03 2.30 -10.53
N TYR A 203 11.88 2.72 -9.27
CA TYR A 203 11.91 4.11 -8.88
C TYR A 203 13.33 4.51 -8.49
N VAL A 204 13.83 5.57 -9.11
CA VAL A 204 15.20 6.06 -8.95
C VAL A 204 15.27 7.58 -8.82
N GLY A 205 16.45 8.09 -8.56
CA GLY A 205 16.73 9.53 -8.41
C GLY A 205 16.92 9.94 -6.95
N ASP A 206 17.57 11.08 -6.75
CA ASP A 206 17.95 11.55 -5.41
C ASP A 206 16.77 11.72 -4.46
N VAL A 207 15.60 12.13 -4.99
CA VAL A 207 14.37 12.27 -4.21
C VAL A 207 13.96 10.92 -3.60
N ILE A 208 14.03 9.84 -4.39
CA ILE A 208 13.67 8.48 -3.92
C ILE A 208 14.72 7.93 -2.94
N GLN A 209 16.00 8.13 -3.24
CA GLN A 209 17.11 7.64 -2.41
C GLN A 209 17.12 8.28 -1.02
N ASN A 210 16.74 9.57 -0.92
CA ASN A 210 16.67 10.30 0.34
C ASN A 210 15.42 10.01 1.18
N MET A 211 14.48 9.17 0.71
CA MET A 211 13.28 8.78 1.45
C MET A 211 13.59 7.79 2.57
N SER A 212 12.82 7.90 3.67
CA SER A 212 12.74 6.83 4.69
C SER A 212 12.12 5.56 4.10
N MET A 213 12.25 4.43 4.79
CA MET A 213 11.62 3.18 4.33
C MET A 213 10.10 3.29 4.28
N GLU A 214 9.46 3.98 5.22
CA GLU A 214 8.03 4.21 5.23
C GLU A 214 7.58 4.99 3.98
N ASN A 215 8.35 6.00 3.59
CA ASN A 215 8.09 6.79 2.39
C ASN A 215 8.27 5.96 1.12
N ARG A 216 9.33 5.13 1.04
CA ARG A 216 9.55 4.20 -0.09
C ARG A 216 8.43 3.16 -0.18
N MET A 217 7.93 2.66 0.96
CA MET A 217 6.78 1.75 0.99
C MET A 217 5.51 2.41 0.45
N THR A 218 5.27 3.69 0.72
CA THR A 218 4.15 4.44 0.14
C THR A 218 4.24 4.51 -1.39
N ILE A 219 5.44 4.79 -1.93
CA ILE A 219 5.68 4.83 -3.39
C ILE A 219 5.41 3.46 -4.02
N CYS A 220 6.04 2.40 -3.51
CA CYS A 220 5.90 1.06 -4.06
C CYS A 220 4.49 0.49 -3.88
N ASN A 221 3.81 0.78 -2.76
CA ASN A 221 2.44 0.38 -2.50
C ASN A 221 1.50 0.79 -3.63
N MET A 222 1.59 2.04 -4.10
CA MET A 222 0.69 2.58 -5.10
C MET A 222 1.14 2.38 -6.56
N SER A 223 2.17 1.59 -6.82
CA SER A 223 2.58 1.21 -8.18
C SER A 223 1.46 0.51 -8.97
N ILE A 224 0.64 -0.26 -8.25
CA ILE A 224 -0.50 -0.99 -8.81
C ILE A 224 -1.58 -0.05 -9.34
N GLU A 225 -1.75 1.12 -8.73
CA GLU A 225 -2.70 2.15 -9.19
C GLU A 225 -2.27 2.80 -10.51
N GLY A 226 -0.97 2.74 -10.83
CA GLY A 226 -0.43 3.06 -12.17
C GLY A 226 -0.49 1.89 -13.15
N GLY A 227 -1.08 0.73 -12.76
CA GLY A 227 -1.21 -0.47 -13.58
C GLY A 227 0.01 -1.39 -13.60
N ALA A 228 1.07 -1.08 -12.85
CA ALA A 228 2.28 -1.88 -12.84
C ALA A 228 2.08 -3.26 -12.17
N ARG A 229 2.89 -4.24 -12.58
CA ARG A 229 2.93 -5.56 -11.93
C ARG A 229 3.57 -5.49 -10.54
N ALA A 230 4.62 -4.68 -10.39
CA ALA A 230 5.34 -4.42 -9.15
C ALA A 230 6.00 -3.03 -9.22
N GLY A 231 6.40 -2.51 -8.06
CA GLY A 231 7.26 -1.34 -7.93
C GLY A 231 8.45 -1.69 -7.06
N MET A 232 9.64 -1.24 -7.43
CA MET A 232 10.88 -1.60 -6.75
C MET A 232 11.74 -0.37 -6.51
N ILE A 233 12.50 -0.39 -5.42
CA ILE A 233 13.56 0.57 -5.11
C ILE A 233 14.78 -0.26 -4.72
N ALA A 234 15.93 0.03 -5.32
CA ALA A 234 17.18 -0.66 -4.98
C ALA A 234 17.49 -0.49 -3.48
N PRO A 235 17.89 -1.57 -2.78
CA PRO A 235 18.23 -1.49 -1.38
C PRO A 235 19.53 -0.72 -1.19
N ASP A 236 19.63 0.01 -0.10
CA ASP A 236 20.76 0.83 0.28
C ASP A 236 20.92 0.88 1.81
N GLU A 237 21.80 1.75 2.31
CA GLU A 237 22.02 1.94 3.75
C GLU A 237 20.75 2.25 4.53
N VAL A 238 19.74 2.95 3.94
CA VAL A 238 18.46 3.22 4.59
C VAL A 238 17.72 1.91 4.81
N THR A 239 17.69 1.03 3.80
CA THR A 239 17.09 -0.30 3.86
C THR A 239 17.80 -1.19 4.89
N PHE A 240 19.13 -1.20 4.87
CA PHE A 240 19.94 -2.03 5.77
C PHE A 240 19.75 -1.59 7.22
N ASN A 241 19.80 -0.30 7.49
CA ASN A 241 19.58 0.24 8.84
C ASN A 241 18.17 -0.05 9.36
N TYR A 242 17.15 -0.02 8.50
CA TYR A 242 15.78 -0.39 8.87
C TYR A 242 15.68 -1.85 9.30
N LEU A 243 16.37 -2.77 8.60
CA LEU A 243 16.30 -4.22 8.85
C LEU A 243 17.15 -4.69 10.02
N LYS A 244 18.24 -4.00 10.34
CA LYS A 244 19.32 -4.45 11.24
C LYS A 244 18.85 -5.04 12.58
N GLU A 245 17.86 -4.44 13.21
CA GLU A 245 17.37 -4.84 14.53
C GLU A 245 16.08 -5.68 14.48
N LYS A 246 15.56 -5.97 13.27
CA LYS A 246 14.27 -6.68 13.13
C LYS A 246 14.41 -8.15 13.49
N ASN A 247 13.32 -8.73 14.03
CA ASN A 247 13.31 -10.09 14.59
C ASN A 247 13.71 -11.18 13.60
N TYR A 248 13.25 -11.09 12.36
CA TYR A 248 13.46 -12.09 11.30
C TYR A 248 14.59 -11.70 10.33
N ALA A 249 15.22 -10.54 10.51
CA ALA A 249 16.41 -10.19 9.74
C ALA A 249 17.60 -11.08 10.13
N PRO A 250 18.53 -11.36 9.20
CA PRO A 250 19.75 -12.11 9.49
C PRO A 250 20.52 -11.54 10.70
N LYS A 251 21.24 -12.37 11.43
CA LYS A 251 21.97 -11.98 12.64
C LYS A 251 23.42 -12.42 12.60
N GLY A 252 24.28 -11.67 13.27
CA GLY A 252 25.71 -12.03 13.42
C GLY A 252 26.46 -12.10 12.08
N SER A 253 27.09 -13.24 11.76
CA SER A 253 27.79 -13.47 10.48
C SER A 253 26.83 -13.42 9.31
N ASP A 254 25.64 -14.01 9.45
CA ASP A 254 24.64 -14.08 8.36
C ASP A 254 24.19 -12.68 7.92
N TRP A 255 24.24 -11.71 8.83
CA TRP A 255 23.97 -10.30 8.50
C TRP A 255 25.03 -9.74 7.56
N ASN A 256 26.30 -10.02 7.82
CA ASN A 256 27.38 -9.51 6.97
C ASN A 256 27.37 -10.15 5.57
N ASP A 257 27.03 -11.44 5.52
CA ASP A 257 26.89 -12.16 4.24
C ASP A 257 25.70 -11.60 3.45
N ALA A 258 24.58 -11.37 4.12
CA ALA A 258 23.38 -10.77 3.50
C ALA A 258 23.66 -9.36 2.96
N ILE A 259 24.33 -8.50 3.71
CA ILE A 259 24.73 -7.15 3.23
C ILE A 259 25.60 -7.26 1.97
N ALA A 260 26.59 -8.16 1.94
CA ALA A 260 27.46 -8.32 0.79
C ALA A 260 26.71 -8.77 -0.48
N GLU A 261 25.60 -9.51 -0.32
CA GLU A 261 24.69 -9.88 -1.42
C GLU A 261 23.79 -8.70 -1.81
N TRP A 262 23.18 -8.02 -0.81
CA TRP A 262 22.23 -6.93 -1.03
C TRP A 262 22.87 -5.69 -1.69
N GLU A 263 24.13 -5.40 -1.39
CA GLU A 263 24.91 -4.32 -2.02
C GLU A 263 25.06 -4.49 -3.54
N ASN A 264 24.80 -5.68 -4.09
CA ASN A 264 24.83 -5.95 -5.53
C ASN A 264 23.44 -5.83 -6.20
N LEU A 265 22.37 -5.56 -5.42
CA LEU A 265 21.00 -5.46 -5.90
C LEU A 265 20.65 -4.01 -6.33
N TYR A 266 21.23 -3.58 -7.44
CA TYR A 266 20.91 -2.35 -8.15
C TYR A 266 21.02 -2.58 -9.66
N SER A 267 20.40 -1.73 -10.46
CA SER A 267 20.53 -1.78 -11.91
C SER A 267 21.92 -1.35 -12.35
N ASP A 268 22.53 -2.10 -13.26
CA ASP A 268 23.84 -1.77 -13.81
C ASP A 268 23.77 -0.44 -14.58
N GLU A 269 24.90 0.28 -14.69
CA GLU A 269 24.93 1.61 -15.34
C GLU A 269 24.51 1.56 -16.82
N ASP A 270 24.80 0.44 -17.50
CA ASP A 270 24.43 0.20 -18.90
C ASP A 270 23.17 -0.66 -19.05
N ALA A 271 22.35 -0.79 -17.99
CA ALA A 271 21.06 -1.49 -18.06
C ALA A 271 20.05 -0.71 -18.90
N GLU A 272 19.37 -1.41 -19.78
CA GLU A 272 18.32 -0.83 -20.64
C GLU A 272 16.93 -1.12 -20.05
N PHE A 273 16.05 -0.10 -20.10
CA PHE A 273 14.66 -0.21 -19.68
C PHE A 273 13.75 -0.10 -20.90
N ASP A 274 12.69 -0.90 -20.96
CA ASP A 274 11.68 -0.82 -22.03
C ASP A 274 10.97 0.56 -22.06
N LYS A 275 10.84 1.20 -20.90
CA LYS A 275 10.20 2.51 -20.76
C LYS A 275 10.91 3.36 -19.70
N VAL A 276 11.04 4.65 -19.96
CA VAL A 276 11.61 5.62 -19.01
C VAL A 276 10.66 6.80 -18.87
N VAL A 277 10.39 7.21 -17.62
CA VAL A 277 9.58 8.40 -17.29
C VAL A 277 10.33 9.22 -16.25
N THR A 278 10.43 10.52 -16.48
CA THR A 278 11.02 11.46 -15.52
C THR A 278 9.93 12.33 -14.89
N ILE A 279 9.98 12.50 -13.58
CA ILE A 279 9.11 13.37 -12.79
C ILE A 279 9.99 14.48 -12.20
N ASN A 280 9.59 15.72 -12.38
CA ASN A 280 10.21 16.86 -11.71
C ASN A 280 9.46 17.15 -10.40
N ALA A 281 10.12 16.95 -9.26
CA ALA A 281 9.53 17.15 -7.94
C ALA A 281 9.25 18.64 -7.64
N ASP A 282 9.99 19.57 -8.29
CA ASP A 282 9.72 21.02 -8.16
C ASP A 282 8.32 21.43 -8.64
N GLU A 283 7.73 20.61 -9.51
CA GLU A 283 6.39 20.88 -10.09
C GLU A 283 5.26 20.27 -9.25
N LEU A 284 5.59 19.51 -8.19
CA LEU A 284 4.60 18.84 -7.35
C LEU A 284 4.15 19.75 -6.19
N GLU A 285 2.87 19.69 -5.91
CA GLU A 285 2.24 20.36 -4.77
C GLU A 285 1.39 19.35 -3.97
N PRO A 286 0.96 19.70 -2.74
CA PRO A 286 0.02 18.88 -1.99
C PRO A 286 -1.20 18.53 -2.85
N SER A 287 -1.45 17.23 -3.00
CA SER A 287 -2.32 16.66 -4.02
C SER A 287 -3.59 16.06 -3.43
N ILE A 288 -4.68 16.12 -4.21
CA ILE A 288 -6.00 15.59 -3.84
C ILE A 288 -6.58 14.87 -5.05
N SER A 289 -7.04 13.64 -4.89
CA SER A 289 -7.83 13.01 -5.94
C SER A 289 -9.24 13.62 -5.94
N TRP A 290 -9.68 14.12 -7.10
CA TRP A 290 -11.00 14.73 -7.26
C TRP A 290 -12.06 13.76 -7.79
N GLY A 291 -11.63 12.70 -8.46
CA GLY A 291 -12.53 11.76 -9.13
C GLY A 291 -12.56 10.36 -8.50
N THR A 292 -12.85 9.36 -9.32
CA THR A 292 -13.08 7.97 -8.94
C THR A 292 -11.94 7.02 -9.28
N ASN A 293 -10.77 7.55 -9.63
CA ASN A 293 -9.55 6.77 -9.80
C ASN A 293 -8.31 7.60 -9.39
N PRO A 294 -7.18 6.95 -9.06
CA PRO A 294 -5.99 7.61 -8.54
C PRO A 294 -5.22 8.50 -9.54
N SER A 295 -5.56 8.50 -10.84
CA SER A 295 -4.96 9.44 -11.81
C SER A 295 -5.72 10.77 -11.90
N GLN A 296 -6.96 10.81 -11.41
CA GLN A 296 -7.78 12.02 -11.36
C GLN A 296 -7.38 12.89 -10.16
N VAL A 297 -6.23 13.53 -10.26
CA VAL A 297 -5.57 14.32 -9.19
C VAL A 297 -5.38 15.76 -9.62
N ILE A 298 -5.59 16.67 -8.69
CA ILE A 298 -5.28 18.10 -8.79
C ILE A 298 -4.53 18.57 -7.55
N PHE A 299 -3.94 19.74 -7.61
CA PHE A 299 -3.30 20.36 -6.46
C PHE A 299 -4.31 21.07 -5.55
N VAL A 300 -3.94 21.29 -4.31
CA VAL A 300 -4.85 21.77 -3.26
C VAL A 300 -5.49 23.15 -3.56
N ASN A 301 -4.86 23.97 -4.40
CA ASN A 301 -5.36 25.28 -4.80
C ASN A 301 -6.03 25.30 -6.16
N ASP A 302 -6.09 24.16 -6.85
CA ASP A 302 -6.69 24.06 -8.18
C ASP A 302 -8.22 24.05 -8.12
N THR A 303 -8.82 24.29 -9.27
CA THR A 303 -10.23 24.09 -9.53
C THR A 303 -10.48 22.72 -10.14
N ILE A 304 -11.65 22.17 -9.87
CA ILE A 304 -12.11 20.91 -10.45
C ILE A 304 -12.19 21.07 -11.98
N PRO A 305 -11.57 20.15 -12.76
CA PRO A 305 -11.50 20.29 -14.20
C PRO A 305 -12.87 20.13 -14.86
N HIS A 306 -13.03 20.75 -16.03
CA HIS A 306 -14.17 20.52 -16.92
C HIS A 306 -13.91 19.27 -17.78
N PRO A 307 -14.92 18.45 -18.10
CA PRO A 307 -14.74 17.34 -19.05
C PRO A 307 -14.12 17.76 -20.38
N ASP A 308 -14.42 18.97 -20.86
CA ASP A 308 -13.84 19.50 -22.11
C ASP A 308 -12.35 19.85 -22.02
N ASP A 309 -11.76 19.85 -20.82
CA ASP A 309 -10.32 20.07 -20.63
C ASP A 309 -9.49 18.83 -21.06
N PHE A 310 -10.14 17.68 -21.26
CA PHE A 310 -9.51 16.44 -21.71
C PHE A 310 -9.57 16.30 -23.22
N ASN A 311 -8.57 15.67 -23.83
CA ASN A 311 -8.47 15.54 -25.28
C ASN A 311 -9.26 14.34 -25.82
N GLU A 312 -9.17 13.20 -25.11
CA GLU A 312 -9.79 11.94 -25.54
C GLU A 312 -11.25 11.87 -25.07
N GLU A 313 -12.13 11.37 -25.95
CA GLU A 313 -13.57 11.24 -25.62
C GLU A 313 -13.80 10.30 -24.41
N SER A 314 -13.03 9.22 -24.32
CA SER A 314 -13.06 8.32 -23.17
C SER A 314 -12.68 8.98 -21.84
N GLU A 315 -11.77 9.94 -21.89
CA GLU A 315 -11.38 10.73 -20.69
C GLU A 315 -12.48 11.72 -20.32
N LYS A 316 -13.14 12.35 -21.29
CA LYS A 316 -14.29 13.26 -21.05
C LYS A 316 -15.46 12.51 -20.42
N GLU A 317 -15.79 11.33 -20.94
CA GLU A 317 -16.84 10.48 -20.37
C GLU A 317 -16.47 10.02 -18.94
N ALA A 318 -15.22 9.62 -18.71
CA ALA A 318 -14.74 9.23 -17.38
C ALA A 318 -14.78 10.40 -16.39
N ALA A 319 -14.39 11.60 -16.82
CA ALA A 319 -14.47 12.83 -16.03
C ALA A 319 -15.92 13.19 -15.68
N SER A 320 -16.82 13.14 -16.66
CA SER A 320 -18.25 13.42 -16.47
C SER A 320 -18.87 12.48 -15.45
N ARG A 321 -18.60 11.16 -15.57
CA ARG A 321 -19.08 10.15 -14.63
C ARG A 321 -18.49 10.33 -13.23
N ALA A 322 -17.21 10.68 -13.14
CA ALA A 322 -16.55 10.92 -11.85
C ALA A 322 -17.15 12.16 -11.15
N LEU A 323 -17.41 13.24 -11.87
CA LEU A 323 -18.04 14.44 -11.33
C LEU A 323 -19.46 14.17 -10.81
N GLU A 324 -20.24 13.40 -11.55
CA GLU A 324 -21.60 12.97 -11.14
C GLU A 324 -21.53 12.15 -9.85
N TYR A 325 -20.69 11.12 -9.79
CA TYR A 325 -20.55 10.26 -8.60
C TYR A 325 -20.04 11.03 -7.40
N MET A 326 -19.01 11.85 -7.59
CA MET A 326 -18.40 12.64 -6.54
C MET A 326 -19.23 13.87 -6.16
N ASP A 327 -20.33 14.18 -6.90
CA ASP A 327 -21.18 15.36 -6.72
C ASP A 327 -20.32 16.63 -6.65
N LEU A 328 -19.53 16.82 -7.70
CA LEU A 328 -18.63 17.96 -7.86
C LEU A 328 -18.98 18.74 -9.13
N LYS A 329 -18.75 20.05 -9.11
CA LYS A 329 -18.99 20.90 -10.27
C LYS A 329 -17.66 21.38 -10.85
N PRO A 330 -17.52 21.34 -12.19
CA PRO A 330 -16.38 21.96 -12.86
C PRO A 330 -16.20 23.42 -12.45
N GLY A 331 -14.95 23.83 -12.22
CA GLY A 331 -14.60 25.18 -11.83
C GLY A 331 -14.74 25.50 -10.33
N GLU A 332 -15.32 24.60 -9.52
CA GLU A 332 -15.27 24.74 -8.05
C GLU A 332 -13.85 24.53 -7.54
N LYS A 333 -13.46 25.25 -6.50
CA LYS A 333 -12.17 25.03 -5.85
C LYS A 333 -12.24 23.81 -4.93
N ILE A 334 -11.28 22.88 -5.09
CA ILE A 334 -11.25 21.66 -4.29
C ILE A 334 -11.15 21.95 -2.79
N ASN A 335 -10.48 23.04 -2.38
CA ASN A 335 -10.31 23.43 -0.98
C ASN A 335 -11.52 24.16 -0.35
N GLU A 336 -12.62 24.33 -1.10
CA GLU A 336 -13.88 24.86 -0.58
C GLU A 336 -14.92 23.78 -0.30
N ILE A 337 -14.64 22.52 -0.73
CA ILE A 337 -15.54 21.39 -0.59
C ILE A 337 -15.57 20.91 0.86
N GLN A 338 -16.78 20.70 1.38
CA GLN A 338 -16.98 20.20 2.74
C GLN A 338 -16.78 18.70 2.81
N LEU A 339 -16.24 18.25 3.92
CA LEU A 339 -15.98 16.85 4.24
C LEU A 339 -16.87 16.40 5.39
N ASP A 340 -17.16 15.09 5.43
CA ASP A 340 -17.92 14.43 6.52
C ASP A 340 -16.99 13.55 7.36
N ARG A 341 -15.99 12.94 6.71
CA ARG A 341 -15.10 11.95 7.33
C ARG A 341 -13.63 12.23 7.01
N VAL A 342 -12.78 11.80 7.94
CA VAL A 342 -11.34 11.69 7.72
C VAL A 342 -10.88 10.31 8.19
N PHE A 343 -10.14 9.63 7.31
CA PHE A 343 -9.53 8.33 7.58
C PHE A 343 -8.01 8.41 7.41
N ILE A 344 -7.26 8.10 8.47
CA ILE A 344 -5.81 7.94 8.43
C ILE A 344 -5.48 6.51 8.83
N GLY A 345 -4.85 5.76 7.91
CA GLY A 345 -4.58 4.35 8.07
C GLY A 345 -4.23 3.67 6.75
N SER A 346 -4.48 2.38 6.65
CA SER A 346 -4.21 1.50 5.51
C SER A 346 -2.74 1.05 5.38
N CYS A 347 -2.49 0.04 4.52
CA CYS A 347 -1.12 -0.38 4.20
C CYS A 347 -0.29 0.72 3.54
N THR A 348 -0.93 1.75 2.99
CA THR A 348 -0.25 2.89 2.37
C THR A 348 0.32 3.84 3.42
N ASN A 349 -0.51 4.29 4.37
CA ASN A 349 -0.16 5.34 5.32
C ASN A 349 -0.71 5.08 6.74
N GLY A 350 -0.44 3.89 7.28
CA GLY A 350 -0.75 3.51 8.66
C GLY A 350 0.48 3.16 9.50
N ARG A 351 1.68 3.56 9.08
CA ARG A 351 2.95 3.29 9.77
C ARG A 351 3.28 4.39 10.77
N ILE A 352 4.27 4.16 11.61
CA ILE A 352 4.59 5.07 12.71
C ILE A 352 4.96 6.49 12.24
N GLU A 353 5.68 6.64 11.13
CA GLU A 353 6.03 7.96 10.58
C GLU A 353 4.78 8.70 10.10
N ASP A 354 3.84 8.03 9.42
CA ASP A 354 2.57 8.61 8.99
C ASP A 354 1.78 9.17 10.18
N LEU A 355 1.76 8.42 11.30
CA LEU A 355 1.07 8.83 12.53
C LEU A 355 1.77 10.02 13.20
N ARG A 356 3.11 10.04 13.24
CA ARG A 356 3.89 11.17 13.75
C ARG A 356 3.60 12.43 12.95
N GLU A 357 3.65 12.34 11.63
CA GLU A 357 3.36 13.47 10.72
C GLU A 357 1.94 14.03 10.90
N ALA A 358 0.96 13.15 11.02
CA ALA A 358 -0.43 13.57 11.29
C ALA A 358 -0.58 14.20 12.68
N ALA A 359 0.07 13.63 13.69
CA ALA A 359 0.04 14.14 15.06
C ALA A 359 0.64 15.55 15.21
N GLU A 360 1.73 15.85 14.47
CA GLU A 360 2.31 17.20 14.44
C GLU A 360 1.30 18.25 13.99
N VAL A 361 0.46 17.94 13.02
CA VAL A 361 -0.55 18.87 12.48
C VAL A 361 -1.66 19.15 13.50
N VAL A 362 -2.10 18.13 14.25
CA VAL A 362 -3.28 18.21 15.13
C VAL A 362 -2.97 18.54 16.56
N LYS A 363 -1.70 18.47 16.98
CA LYS A 363 -1.27 18.70 18.37
C LYS A 363 -1.77 20.04 18.91
N GLY A 364 -2.51 19.98 20.01
CA GLY A 364 -3.08 21.15 20.68
C GLY A 364 -4.26 21.81 19.96
N LYS A 365 -4.77 21.19 18.89
CA LYS A 365 -5.92 21.66 18.09
C LYS A 365 -7.11 20.71 18.25
N LYS A 366 -8.25 21.05 17.69
CA LYS A 366 -9.48 20.24 17.73
C LYS A 366 -10.01 19.94 16.35
N VAL A 367 -10.47 18.71 16.15
CA VAL A 367 -11.23 18.29 14.98
C VAL A 367 -12.50 19.14 14.87
N SER A 368 -12.86 19.53 13.65
CA SER A 368 -14.13 20.22 13.37
C SER A 368 -15.29 19.40 13.88
N SER A 369 -16.26 20.04 14.53
CA SER A 369 -17.45 19.37 15.08
C SER A 369 -18.32 18.69 14.00
N THR A 370 -18.09 18.97 12.73
CA THR A 370 -18.80 18.39 11.59
C THR A 370 -18.12 17.12 11.05
N ILE A 371 -16.91 16.78 11.52
CA ILE A 371 -16.09 15.70 10.99
C ILE A 371 -16.05 14.51 11.93
N GLY A 372 -16.32 13.31 11.39
CA GLY A 372 -15.95 12.05 12.01
C GLY A 372 -14.53 11.65 11.59
N ALA A 373 -13.55 11.81 12.49
CA ALA A 373 -12.16 11.50 12.17
C ALA A 373 -11.68 10.23 12.88
N MET A 374 -10.99 9.34 12.17
CA MET A 374 -10.44 8.12 12.75
C MET A 374 -8.97 7.89 12.36
N ILE A 375 -8.24 7.27 13.28
CA ILE A 375 -6.87 6.79 13.10
C ILE A 375 -6.86 5.28 13.28
N VAL A 376 -6.30 4.58 12.30
CA VAL A 376 -6.16 3.11 12.34
C VAL A 376 -4.70 2.75 12.10
N PRO A 377 -3.95 2.36 13.15
CA PRO A 377 -2.58 1.88 13.00
C PRO A 377 -2.49 0.66 12.09
N GLY A 378 -1.42 0.52 11.33
CA GLY A 378 -1.23 -0.57 10.38
C GLY A 378 -0.96 -1.94 11.04
N SER A 379 -0.43 -1.94 12.28
CA SER A 379 -0.21 -3.16 13.05
C SER A 379 -0.39 -2.90 14.55
N THR A 380 -0.52 -3.96 15.33
CA THR A 380 -0.57 -3.89 16.79
C THR A 380 0.75 -3.35 17.37
N LEU A 381 1.90 -3.60 16.71
CA LEU A 381 3.19 -3.05 17.12
C LEU A 381 3.30 -1.56 16.81
N VAL A 382 2.83 -1.11 15.65
CA VAL A 382 2.73 0.34 15.34
C VAL A 382 1.82 1.03 16.36
N LYS A 383 0.67 0.44 16.69
CA LYS A 383 -0.24 0.96 17.72
C LYS A 383 0.47 1.10 19.07
N LYS A 384 1.14 0.04 19.51
CA LYS A 384 1.89 0.03 20.77
C LYS A 384 2.97 1.11 20.79
N GLN A 385 3.77 1.22 19.73
CA GLN A 385 4.80 2.25 19.61
C GLN A 385 4.19 3.66 19.65
N ALA A 386 3.11 3.90 18.94
CA ALA A 386 2.41 5.18 18.95
C ALA A 386 1.88 5.54 20.35
N GLU A 387 1.38 4.57 21.11
CA GLU A 387 0.93 4.75 22.49
C GLU A 387 2.11 5.02 23.45
N GLU A 388 3.24 4.34 23.28
CA GLU A 388 4.48 4.59 24.03
C GLU A 388 5.03 6.01 23.77
N GLU A 389 4.90 6.50 22.53
CA GLU A 389 5.26 7.87 22.15
C GLU A 389 4.20 8.93 22.55
N GLY A 390 3.02 8.49 23.00
CA GLY A 390 1.90 9.35 23.39
C GLY A 390 1.13 9.98 22.23
N LEU A 391 1.25 9.43 21.01
CA LEU A 391 0.53 9.91 19.83
C LEU A 391 -0.98 9.67 19.96
N ASP A 392 -1.38 8.56 20.57
CA ASP A 392 -2.78 8.24 20.89
C ASP A 392 -3.45 9.38 21.69
N LYS A 393 -2.76 9.92 22.69
CA LYS A 393 -3.26 11.03 23.51
C LYS A 393 -3.45 12.29 22.68
N ILE A 394 -2.51 12.61 21.79
CA ILE A 394 -2.62 13.76 20.89
C ILE A 394 -3.86 13.63 20.02
N PHE A 395 -4.09 12.45 19.41
CA PHE A 395 -5.24 12.21 18.55
C PHE A 395 -6.57 12.22 19.33
N ILE A 396 -6.63 11.52 20.46
CA ILE A 396 -7.84 11.48 21.31
C ILE A 396 -8.18 12.89 21.83
N GLU A 397 -7.17 13.64 22.30
CA GLU A 397 -7.36 15.03 22.72
C GLU A 397 -7.81 15.93 21.58
N ALA A 398 -7.34 15.70 20.36
CA ALA A 398 -7.81 16.42 19.18
C ALA A 398 -9.24 16.05 18.79
N GLY A 399 -9.74 14.87 19.17
CA GLY A 399 -11.08 14.39 18.86
C GLY A 399 -11.14 13.31 17.78
N PHE A 400 -10.02 12.67 17.46
CA PHE A 400 -10.00 11.48 16.63
C PHE A 400 -10.41 10.23 17.40
N ASP A 401 -11.03 9.31 16.69
CA ASP A 401 -11.33 7.97 17.15
C ASP A 401 -10.09 7.08 16.96
N TRP A 402 -9.44 6.71 18.06
CA TRP A 402 -8.23 5.87 18.07
C TRP A 402 -8.63 4.39 18.04
N ARG A 403 -8.23 3.70 16.97
CA ARG A 403 -8.72 2.36 16.64
C ARG A 403 -7.69 1.26 16.88
N GLU A 404 -8.14 0.00 16.83
CA GLU A 404 -7.30 -1.18 16.73
C GLU A 404 -6.75 -1.37 15.32
N ALA A 405 -5.62 -2.09 15.19
CA ALA A 405 -4.92 -2.28 13.94
C ALA A 405 -5.72 -3.14 12.93
N GLY A 406 -5.71 -2.75 11.65
CA GLY A 406 -6.35 -3.49 10.56
C GLY A 406 -6.54 -2.64 9.31
N CYS A 407 -7.09 -3.23 8.25
CA CYS A 407 -7.37 -2.52 7.00
C CYS A 407 -8.51 -1.49 7.12
N SER A 408 -9.46 -1.73 8.04
CA SER A 408 -10.55 -0.79 8.34
C SER A 408 -11.27 -0.29 7.08
N MET A 409 -11.46 1.02 6.97
CA MET A 409 -12.16 1.68 5.87
C MET A 409 -11.44 1.56 4.51
N CYS A 410 -10.17 1.11 4.45
CA CYS A 410 -9.44 1.01 3.19
C CYS A 410 -10.14 0.12 2.14
N LEU A 411 -10.77 -0.97 2.57
CA LEU A 411 -11.53 -1.89 1.70
C LEU A 411 -13.03 -1.94 2.04
N GLY A 412 -13.42 -1.53 3.24
CA GLY A 412 -14.83 -1.57 3.67
C GLY A 412 -15.39 -2.99 3.83
N MET A 413 -14.57 -3.96 4.19
CA MET A 413 -14.99 -5.34 4.51
C MET A 413 -15.26 -5.59 5.99
N ASN A 414 -15.38 -4.53 6.75
CA ASN A 414 -15.68 -4.50 8.18
C ASN A 414 -16.70 -3.38 8.44
N PRO A 415 -17.13 -3.15 9.69
CA PRO A 415 -18.11 -2.11 9.99
C PRO A 415 -17.68 -0.66 9.74
N ASP A 416 -16.39 -0.43 9.46
CA ASP A 416 -15.84 0.92 9.17
C ASP A 416 -16.09 1.26 7.70
N ILE A 417 -17.25 1.79 7.39
CA ILE A 417 -17.67 2.18 6.04
C ILE A 417 -18.27 3.58 6.02
N LEU A 418 -18.22 4.21 4.87
CA LEU A 418 -18.95 5.45 4.59
C LEU A 418 -20.43 5.17 4.34
N SER A 419 -21.29 6.05 4.82
CA SER A 419 -22.68 6.09 4.42
C SER A 419 -22.80 6.68 2.99
N PRO A 420 -23.89 6.35 2.25
CA PRO A 420 -24.11 6.94 0.94
C PRO A 420 -24.11 8.49 0.99
N GLY A 421 -23.33 9.10 0.12
CA GLY A 421 -23.14 10.55 0.02
C GLY A 421 -22.08 11.14 0.95
N GLU A 422 -21.62 10.42 2.00
CA GLU A 422 -20.53 10.92 2.84
C GLU A 422 -19.24 11.07 2.03
N ARG A 423 -18.53 12.15 2.30
CA ARG A 423 -17.26 12.55 1.65
C ARG A 423 -16.10 12.40 2.63
N CYS A 424 -15.07 11.67 2.22
CA CYS A 424 -13.93 11.34 3.07
C CYS A 424 -12.61 11.83 2.48
N ALA A 425 -11.80 12.53 3.28
CA ALA A 425 -10.37 12.65 3.03
C ALA A 425 -9.65 11.42 3.61
N SER A 426 -8.99 10.65 2.74
CA SER A 426 -8.50 9.32 3.08
C SER A 426 -7.04 9.13 2.68
N THR A 427 -6.25 8.51 3.54
CA THR A 427 -4.89 8.08 3.24
C THR A 427 -4.81 6.69 2.61
N SER A 428 -5.94 6.08 2.27
CA SER A 428 -5.97 4.82 1.52
C SER A 428 -5.36 4.95 0.12
N ASN A 429 -5.33 3.87 -0.63
CA ASN A 429 -4.68 3.79 -1.94
C ASN A 429 -5.66 3.85 -3.12
N ARG A 430 -6.93 3.54 -2.92
CA ARG A 430 -7.97 3.46 -3.97
C ARG A 430 -9.21 4.25 -3.58
N ASN A 431 -9.83 4.85 -4.60
CA ASN A 431 -11.02 5.69 -4.47
C ASN A 431 -12.10 5.41 -5.52
N TYR A 432 -12.13 4.20 -6.11
CA TYR A 432 -13.20 3.87 -7.04
C TYR A 432 -14.58 3.83 -6.35
N GLU A 433 -15.62 3.95 -7.14
CA GLU A 433 -17.02 3.98 -6.69
C GLU A 433 -17.34 2.85 -5.70
N GLY A 434 -17.77 3.19 -4.51
CA GLY A 434 -18.13 2.23 -3.45
C GLY A 434 -16.97 1.62 -2.66
N ARG A 435 -15.71 1.99 -2.92
CA ARG A 435 -14.54 1.39 -2.27
C ARG A 435 -14.59 1.42 -0.74
N GLN A 436 -15.00 2.54 -0.16
CA GLN A 436 -15.10 2.74 1.30
C GLN A 436 -16.55 2.64 1.81
N GLY A 437 -17.45 2.11 1.01
CA GLY A 437 -18.89 1.98 1.28
C GLY A 437 -19.72 2.41 0.08
N ALA A 438 -20.87 1.77 -0.12
CA ALA A 438 -21.74 2.05 -1.26
C ALA A 438 -22.18 3.53 -1.27
N GLY A 439 -21.89 4.25 -2.36
CA GLY A 439 -22.19 5.68 -2.51
C GLY A 439 -21.28 6.61 -1.72
N GLY A 440 -20.24 6.09 -1.05
CA GLY A 440 -19.20 6.88 -0.39
C GLY A 440 -18.28 7.57 -1.37
N ARG A 441 -17.85 8.79 -1.08
CA ARG A 441 -17.04 9.66 -1.93
C ARG A 441 -15.65 9.83 -1.31
N THR A 442 -14.64 9.21 -1.89
CA THR A 442 -13.28 9.16 -1.32
C THR A 442 -12.31 10.05 -2.10
N HIS A 443 -11.62 10.93 -1.38
CA HIS A 443 -10.51 11.71 -1.89
C HIS A 443 -9.20 11.19 -1.27
N LEU A 444 -8.26 10.78 -2.11
CA LEU A 444 -6.92 10.35 -1.68
C LEU A 444 -6.06 11.58 -1.37
N VAL A 445 -5.45 11.58 -0.19
CA VAL A 445 -4.58 12.65 0.29
C VAL A 445 -3.44 12.08 1.16
N SER A 446 -2.41 12.91 1.40
CA SER A 446 -1.33 12.57 2.35
C SER A 446 -1.80 12.62 3.81
N PRO A 447 -1.08 11.97 4.77
CA PRO A 447 -1.41 12.00 6.19
C PRO A 447 -1.55 13.42 6.76
N LYS A 448 -0.64 14.33 6.41
CA LYS A 448 -0.71 15.74 6.83
C LYS A 448 -1.95 16.45 6.29
N MET A 449 -2.28 16.21 5.02
CA MET A 449 -3.48 16.77 4.40
C MET A 449 -4.75 16.24 5.06
N ALA A 450 -4.83 14.94 5.34
CA ALA A 450 -5.96 14.33 6.03
C ALA A 450 -6.11 14.90 7.45
N ALA A 451 -5.01 15.01 8.19
CA ALA A 451 -5.00 15.60 9.53
C ALA A 451 -5.46 17.06 9.53
N ALA A 452 -4.97 17.87 8.59
CA ALA A 452 -5.40 19.24 8.41
C ALA A 452 -6.89 19.32 8.01
N ALA A 453 -7.34 18.49 7.10
CA ALA A 453 -8.73 18.41 6.69
C ALA A 453 -9.68 18.12 7.86
N ALA A 454 -9.25 17.28 8.81
CA ALA A 454 -10.03 17.02 10.04
C ALA A 454 -10.24 18.28 10.89
N LEU A 455 -9.24 19.15 10.97
CA LEU A 455 -9.33 20.38 11.77
C LEU A 455 -10.28 21.43 11.16
N TYR A 456 -10.29 21.52 9.83
CA TYR A 456 -10.99 22.61 9.13
C TYR A 456 -12.31 22.16 8.48
N GLY A 457 -12.63 20.88 8.44
CA GLY A 457 -13.82 20.32 7.79
C GLY A 457 -13.77 20.40 6.26
N LYS A 458 -12.62 20.74 5.68
CA LYS A 458 -12.37 20.89 4.25
C LYS A 458 -10.88 20.77 3.96
N PHE A 459 -10.49 20.62 2.71
CA PHE A 459 -9.09 20.64 2.33
C PHE A 459 -8.46 22.03 2.56
N VAL A 460 -7.22 22.05 3.00
CA VAL A 460 -6.44 23.27 3.23
C VAL A 460 -5.01 23.07 2.75
N ASP A 461 -4.39 24.15 2.30
CA ASP A 461 -2.98 24.11 1.91
C ASP A 461 -2.09 24.05 3.14
N ILE A 462 -1.52 22.85 3.39
CA ILE A 462 -0.69 22.58 4.56
C ILE A 462 0.62 23.38 4.58
N ARG A 463 1.02 23.99 3.48
CA ARG A 463 2.18 24.89 3.42
C ARG A 463 1.97 26.17 4.23
N ASN A 464 0.71 26.51 4.50
CA ASN A 464 0.29 27.71 5.21
C ASN A 464 -0.04 27.48 6.70
N LEU A 465 0.19 26.27 7.22
CA LEU A 465 -0.09 25.88 8.63
C LEU A 465 1.09 26.07 9.55
#